data_a3e5496ab217f6dc092c8e7b6755b812
#
_entry.id   a3e5496ab217f6dc092c8e7b6755b812
#
_cell.length_a   1.000
_cell.length_b   1.000
_cell.length_c   1.000
_cell.angle_alpha   90.00
_cell.angle_beta   90.00
_cell.angle_gamma   90.00
#
_symmetry.space_group_name_H-M   'P 1'
#
loop_
_entity.id
_entity.type
_entity.pdbx_description
1 polymer ?
#
loop_
_entity_poly.entity_id
_entity_poly.type
_entity_poly.pdbx_seq_one_letter_code
_entity_poly.pdbx_strand_id
1 'polypeptide(L)' 'MNIQKLKGKIVEHGLYVGSLAEMIGIDRSSLYRKLNKGENITCGEAIRIMKALDISNEEAILIFLR' A
#
# COMPACT_ATOMS: atom_id res chain seq x y z
N MET A 1 -5.98 -6.51 -6.56
CA MET A 1 -5.33 -6.14 -5.29
C MET A 1 -6.31 -6.23 -4.13
N ASN A 2 -5.88 -6.78 -3.02
CA ASN A 2 -6.71 -6.85 -1.83
C ASN A 2 -6.53 -5.58 -0.99
N ILE A 3 -7.37 -4.58 -1.25
CA ILE A 3 -7.28 -3.26 -0.62
C ILE A 3 -7.57 -3.32 0.88
N GLN A 4 -8.51 -4.16 1.30
CA GLN A 4 -8.86 -4.28 2.71
C GLN A 4 -7.67 -4.79 3.53
N LYS A 5 -6.97 -5.78 3.01
CA LYS A 5 -5.81 -6.32 3.69
C LYS A 5 -4.69 -5.29 3.76
N LEU A 6 -4.49 -4.53 2.69
CA LEU A 6 -3.49 -3.48 2.68
C LEU A 6 -3.82 -2.38 3.68
N LYS A 7 -5.08 -1.95 3.73
CA LYS A 7 -5.52 -0.96 4.73
C LYS A 7 -5.31 -1.45 6.14
N GLY A 8 -5.55 -2.74 6.39
CA GLY A 8 -5.29 -3.34 7.69
C GLY A 8 -3.82 -3.22 8.09
N LYS A 9 -2.91 -3.45 7.15
CA LYS A 9 -1.48 -3.32 7.40
C LYS A 9 -1.08 -1.88 7.73
N ILE A 10 -1.68 -0.92 7.04
CA ILE A 10 -1.43 0.50 7.31
C ILE A 10 -1.83 0.84 8.75
N VAL A 11 -3.02 0.42 9.16
CA VAL A 11 -3.52 0.66 10.51
C VAL A 11 -2.67 -0.04 11.55
N GLU A 12 -2.26 -1.28 11.27
CA GLU A 12 -1.40 -2.07 12.16
C GLU A 12 -0.12 -1.34 12.52
N HIS A 13 0.42 -0.57 11.57
CA HIS A 13 1.65 0.19 11.78
C HIS A 13 1.41 1.59 12.36
N GLY A 14 0.17 1.87 12.76
CA GLY A 14 -0.16 3.17 13.33
C GLY A 14 -0.13 4.30 12.31
N LEU A 15 -0.31 3.97 11.04
CA LEU A 15 -0.24 4.92 9.94
C LEU A 15 -1.61 5.15 9.33
N TYR A 16 -1.70 6.16 8.50
CA TYR A 16 -2.84 6.36 7.61
C TYR A 16 -2.29 6.59 6.20
N VAL A 17 -3.18 6.66 5.23
CA VAL A 17 -2.78 6.70 3.82
C VAL A 17 -1.83 7.87 3.51
N GLY A 18 -2.10 9.03 4.09
CA GLY A 18 -1.24 10.20 3.91
C GLY A 18 0.18 9.98 4.43
N SER A 19 0.32 9.33 5.59
CA SER A 19 1.64 9.02 6.14
C SER A 19 2.39 8.05 5.23
N LEU A 20 1.69 7.02 4.76
CA LEU A 20 2.29 6.05 3.86
C LEU A 20 2.75 6.71 2.56
N ALA A 21 1.93 7.60 2.01
CA ALA A 21 2.28 8.32 0.79
C ALA A 21 3.58 9.10 0.94
N GLU A 22 3.74 9.78 2.08
CA GLU A 22 4.99 10.49 2.37
C GLU A 22 6.18 9.54 2.43
N MET A 23 6.01 8.40 3.09
CA MET A 23 7.09 7.42 3.24
C MET A 23 7.56 6.86 1.90
N ILE A 24 6.65 6.64 0.97
CA ILE A 24 6.99 6.04 -0.32
C ILE A 24 7.21 7.09 -1.42
N GLY A 25 7.06 8.36 -1.09
CA GLY A 25 7.40 9.44 -2.01
C GLY A 25 6.40 9.69 -3.12
N ILE A 26 5.11 9.44 -2.87
CA ILE A 26 4.08 9.75 -3.86
C ILE A 26 3.07 10.72 -3.27
N ASP A 27 2.31 11.37 -4.15
CA ASP A 27 1.29 12.32 -3.76
C ASP A 27 0.17 11.60 -2.98
N ARG A 28 -0.27 12.25 -1.92
CA ARG A 28 -1.32 11.75 -1.04
C ARG A 28 -2.62 11.45 -1.79
N SER A 29 -3.04 12.38 -2.64
CA SER A 29 -4.26 12.22 -3.43
C SER A 29 -4.14 11.05 -4.42
N SER A 30 -2.97 10.87 -5.01
CA SER A 30 -2.72 9.75 -5.92
C SER A 30 -2.84 8.42 -5.21
N LEU A 31 -2.27 8.30 -4.02
CA LEU A 31 -2.35 7.05 -3.26
C LEU A 31 -3.79 6.76 -2.84
N TYR A 32 -4.52 7.78 -2.38
CA TYR A 32 -5.93 7.63 -2.03
C TYR A 32 -6.75 7.09 -3.21
N ARG A 33 -6.55 7.67 -4.39
CA ARG A 33 -7.26 7.22 -5.60
C ARG A 33 -6.96 5.77 -5.93
N LYS A 34 -5.67 5.42 -5.88
CA LYS A 34 -5.25 4.06 -6.20
C LYS A 34 -5.86 3.04 -5.25
N LEU A 35 -5.91 3.36 -3.97
CA LEU A 35 -6.48 2.47 -2.97
C LEU A 35 -8.00 2.41 -3.01
N ASN A 36 -8.66 3.54 -3.25
CA ASN A 36 -10.12 3.59 -3.21
C ASN A 36 -10.78 3.15 -4.51
N LYS A 37 -10.14 3.39 -5.64
CA LYS A 37 -10.71 3.06 -6.94
C LYS A 37 -10.10 1.83 -7.58
N GLY A 38 -9.16 1.19 -6.89
CA GLY A 38 -8.49 0.01 -7.44
C GLY A 38 -7.62 0.33 -8.65
N GLU A 39 -7.15 1.57 -8.77
CA GLU A 39 -6.26 1.93 -9.86
C GLU A 39 -4.92 1.22 -9.72
N ASN A 40 -4.24 1.05 -10.83
CA ASN A 40 -3.00 0.29 -10.86
C ASN A 40 -1.91 0.89 -9.98
N ILE A 41 -1.36 0.04 -9.11
CA ILE A 41 -0.16 0.35 -8.37
C ILE A 41 0.99 -0.26 -9.15
N THR A 42 2.04 0.52 -9.43
CA THR A 42 3.18 0.02 -10.17
C THR A 42 3.98 -0.96 -9.32
N CYS A 43 4.80 -1.80 -9.97
CA CYS A 43 5.67 -2.72 -9.23
C CYS A 43 6.61 -1.97 -8.28
N GLY A 44 7.14 -0.83 -8.73
CA GLY A 44 8.02 -0.01 -7.89
C GLY A 44 7.30 0.53 -6.66
N GLU A 45 6.06 0.97 -6.83
CA GLU A 45 5.24 1.45 -5.72
C GLU A 45 4.92 0.32 -4.75
N ALA A 46 4.57 -0.86 -5.27
CA ALA A 46 4.28 -2.02 -4.43
C ALA A 46 5.49 -2.40 -3.58
N ILE A 47 6.68 -2.40 -4.17
CA ILE A 47 7.91 -2.71 -3.44
C ILE A 47 8.15 -1.70 -2.33
N ARG A 48 7.94 -0.41 -2.59
CA ARG A 48 8.11 0.62 -1.56
C ARG A 48 7.10 0.45 -0.43
N ILE A 49 5.86 0.12 -0.77
CA ILE A 49 4.82 -0.15 0.23
C ILE A 49 5.21 -1.35 1.09
N MET A 50 5.69 -2.42 0.47
CA MET A 50 6.14 -3.62 1.19
C MET A 50 7.23 -3.28 2.21
N LYS A 51 8.19 -2.47 1.80
CA LYS A 51 9.28 -2.07 2.69
C LYS A 51 8.80 -1.16 3.80
N ALA A 52 7.94 -0.20 3.48
CA ALA A 52 7.42 0.74 4.47
C ALA A 52 6.59 0.04 5.54
N LEU A 53 5.82 -0.97 5.16
CA LEU A 53 4.92 -1.68 6.08
C LEU A 53 5.49 -3.02 6.56
N ASP A 54 6.75 -3.31 6.22
CA ASP A 54 7.41 -4.55 6.61
C ASP A 54 6.54 -5.78 6.27
N ILE A 55 6.02 -5.80 5.06
CA ILE A 55 5.17 -6.89 4.57
C ILE A 55 6.04 -8.04 4.06
N SER A 56 5.76 -9.25 4.51
CA SER A 56 6.47 -10.44 4.04
C SER A 56 6.11 -10.74 2.58
N ASN A 57 6.94 -11.54 1.91
CA ASN A 57 6.65 -11.94 0.53
C ASN A 57 5.32 -12.69 0.43
N GLU A 58 5.01 -13.53 1.40
CA GLU A 58 3.76 -14.27 1.43
C GLU A 58 2.56 -13.34 1.52
N GLU A 59 2.63 -12.36 2.41
CA GLU A 59 1.57 -11.37 2.56
C GLU A 59 1.45 -10.49 1.32
N ALA A 60 2.57 -10.16 0.70
CA ALA A 60 2.57 -9.35 -0.52
C ALA A 60 1.82 -10.05 -1.64
N ILE A 61 2.01 -11.37 -1.78
CA ILE A 61 1.28 -12.16 -2.76
C ILE A 61 -0.22 -12.05 -2.52
N LEU A 62 -0.64 -12.18 -1.26
CA LEU A 62 -2.06 -12.11 -0.91
C LEU A 62 -2.66 -10.72 -1.13
N ILE A 63 -1.85 -9.68 -1.01
CA ILE A 63 -2.32 -8.30 -1.17
C ILE A 63 -2.31 -7.88 -2.63
N PHE A 64 -1.19 -8.07 -3.32
CA PHE A 64 -0.97 -7.47 -4.64
C PHE A 64 -1.31 -8.35 -5.83
N LEU A 65 -1.25 -9.66 -5.66
CA LEU A 65 -1.44 -10.59 -6.78
C LEU A 65 -2.82 -11.29 -6.80
N ARG A 66 -3.76 -10.77 -6.03
CA ARG A 66 -5.10 -11.36 -6.01
C ARG A 66 -6.15 -10.42 -6.54
#